data_dcfd63646de2dee0fd719ed25d9d7d93
#
_entry.id   dcfd63646de2dee0fd719ed25d9d7d93
#
_cell.length_a   1.000
_cell.length_b   1.000
_cell.length_c   1.000
_cell.angle_alpha   90.00
_cell.angle_beta   90.00
_cell.angle_gamma   90.00
#
_symmetry.space_group_name_H-M   'P 1'
#
loop_
_entity.id
_entity.type
_entity.pdbx_description
1 polymer ?
#
loop_
_entity_poly.entity_id
_entity_poly.type
_entity_poly.pdbx_seq_one_letter_code
_entity_poly.pdbx_strand_id
1 'polypeptide(L)'
;MNDELEQYLLENDKQIDITYPEQFDPKWVVMESGWPCFRLSSLDNQPWKEMYKEAEALADKFYVHRETYGKGWRSLTLHGLNEDTQSLDSYGDRKESIKQLDWTWVADECPVTKKFLTDVWPAEFLNRVRFMLLEPGGYILPHQDRSDEEKRLSVCNISLNNPEGCKFVFKDHGRVPFDDNGSAFLMDISNVHAVYNNSDKPRIHMIIHYELGRRIRDFFYVLRESYYTNRG
;
A
#
# COMPACT_ATOMS: atom_id res chain seq x y z
N MET A 1 16.93 -14.61 -9.71
CA MET A 1 15.80 -14.52 -8.73
C MET A 1 16.17 -15.42 -7.56
N ASN A 2 15.60 -15.22 -6.40
CA ASN A 2 15.78 -16.15 -5.26
C ASN A 2 14.89 -17.38 -5.48
N ASP A 3 15.39 -18.60 -5.22
CA ASP A 3 14.67 -19.85 -5.52
C ASP A 3 13.35 -19.98 -4.74
N GLU A 4 13.32 -19.50 -3.48
CA GLU A 4 12.11 -19.47 -2.65
C GLU A 4 11.02 -18.57 -3.27
N LEU A 5 11.41 -17.39 -3.73
CA LEU A 5 10.49 -16.48 -4.39
C LEU A 5 9.99 -17.03 -5.74
N GLU A 6 10.88 -17.68 -6.50
CA GLU A 6 10.50 -18.29 -7.79
C GLU A 6 9.44 -19.37 -7.58
N GLN A 7 9.66 -20.28 -6.64
CA GLN A 7 8.69 -21.32 -6.29
C GLN A 7 7.36 -20.72 -5.80
N TYR A 8 7.42 -19.70 -4.92
CA TYR A 8 6.24 -19.01 -4.43
C TYR A 8 5.41 -18.37 -5.57
N LEU A 9 6.06 -17.71 -6.54
CA LEU A 9 5.39 -17.10 -7.66
C LEU A 9 4.79 -18.15 -8.60
N LEU A 10 5.48 -19.26 -8.86
CA LEU A 10 4.93 -20.35 -9.68
C LEU A 10 3.63 -20.93 -9.12
N GLU A 11 3.52 -21.00 -7.79
CA GLU A 11 2.35 -21.56 -7.12
C GLU A 11 1.19 -20.56 -6.99
N ASN A 12 1.49 -19.27 -6.87
CA ASN A 12 0.51 -18.27 -6.42
C ASN A 12 0.22 -17.15 -7.43
N ASP A 13 1.00 -16.96 -8.52
CA ASP A 13 0.79 -15.89 -9.48
C ASP A 13 -0.37 -16.20 -10.45
N LYS A 14 -1.59 -16.11 -9.94
CA LYS A 14 -2.85 -16.20 -10.69
C LYS A 14 -3.62 -14.90 -10.55
N GLN A 15 -4.63 -14.68 -11.35
CA GLN A 15 -5.55 -13.55 -11.19
C GLN A 15 -6.35 -13.70 -9.89
N ILE A 16 -6.46 -12.63 -9.11
CA ILE A 16 -7.38 -12.60 -7.96
C ILE A 16 -8.81 -12.62 -8.49
N ASP A 17 -9.63 -13.52 -7.94
CA ASP A 17 -11.06 -13.58 -8.20
C ASP A 17 -11.83 -13.05 -6.98
N ILE A 18 -12.66 -12.04 -7.20
CA ILE A 18 -13.48 -11.41 -6.17
C ILE A 18 -14.94 -11.46 -6.62
N THR A 19 -15.76 -12.23 -5.89
CA THR A 19 -17.20 -12.25 -6.08
C THR A 19 -17.86 -11.20 -5.21
N TYR A 20 -18.54 -10.23 -5.83
CA TYR A 20 -19.24 -9.15 -5.14
C TYR A 20 -20.68 -9.54 -4.81
N PRO A 21 -21.11 -9.55 -3.53
CA PRO A 21 -22.51 -9.71 -3.14
C PRO A 21 -23.42 -8.65 -3.77
N GLU A 22 -24.73 -8.88 -3.79
CA GLU A 22 -25.68 -7.89 -4.32
C GLU A 22 -25.74 -6.61 -3.49
N GLN A 23 -25.67 -6.77 -2.18
CA GLN A 23 -25.79 -5.66 -1.23
C GLN A 23 -24.43 -5.28 -0.68
N PHE A 24 -24.16 -3.98 -0.66
CA PHE A 24 -22.99 -3.43 -0.03
C PHE A 24 -23.16 -3.35 1.49
N ASP A 25 -22.21 -3.96 2.21
CA ASP A 25 -22.05 -3.78 3.66
C ASP A 25 -20.56 -3.41 3.92
N PRO A 26 -20.28 -2.19 4.41
CA PRO A 26 -18.91 -1.74 4.62
C PRO A 26 -18.18 -2.56 5.70
N LYS A 27 -18.88 -3.02 6.74
CA LYS A 27 -18.28 -3.84 7.78
C LYS A 27 -17.89 -5.20 7.22
N TRP A 28 -18.80 -5.82 6.47
CA TRP A 28 -18.52 -7.10 5.82
C TRP A 28 -17.34 -6.98 4.85
N VAL A 29 -17.31 -5.96 3.99
CA VAL A 29 -16.20 -5.74 3.04
C VAL A 29 -14.86 -5.67 3.76
N VAL A 30 -14.78 -4.89 4.85
CA VAL A 30 -13.50 -4.63 5.54
C VAL A 30 -13.07 -5.78 6.45
N MET A 31 -14.02 -6.45 7.12
CA MET A 31 -13.73 -7.35 8.23
C MET A 31 -14.03 -8.83 7.96
N GLU A 32 -14.99 -9.11 7.09
CA GLU A 32 -15.61 -10.44 7.01
C GLU A 32 -15.53 -11.07 5.61
N SER A 33 -15.24 -10.29 4.56
CA SER A 33 -15.19 -10.78 3.18
C SER A 33 -14.10 -11.84 2.94
N GLY A 34 -13.02 -11.81 3.71
CA GLY A 34 -11.83 -12.62 3.46
C GLY A 34 -11.07 -12.23 2.18
N TRP A 35 -11.41 -11.10 1.56
CA TRP A 35 -10.71 -10.63 0.37
C TRP A 35 -9.27 -10.20 0.72
N PRO A 36 -8.28 -10.58 -0.09
CA PRO A 36 -6.90 -10.18 0.15
C PRO A 36 -6.67 -8.70 -0.15
N CYS A 37 -7.47 -8.15 -1.07
CA CYS A 37 -7.45 -6.74 -1.42
C CYS A 37 -8.80 -6.26 -1.94
N PHE A 38 -9.00 -4.94 -1.93
CA PHE A 38 -10.18 -4.28 -2.49
C PHE A 38 -9.78 -2.98 -3.19
N ARG A 39 -10.10 -2.85 -4.50
CA ARG A 39 -9.79 -1.64 -5.28
C ARG A 39 -10.66 -0.47 -4.84
N LEU A 40 -10.05 0.67 -4.61
CA LEU A 40 -10.72 1.95 -4.34
C LEU A 40 -10.89 2.74 -5.66
N SER A 41 -11.66 2.20 -6.61
CA SER A 41 -11.83 2.77 -7.95
C SER A 41 -12.48 4.16 -7.97
N SER A 42 -13.20 4.53 -6.93
CA SER A 42 -13.70 5.92 -6.76
C SER A 42 -12.56 6.96 -6.63
N LEU A 43 -11.32 6.50 -6.40
CA LEU A 43 -10.13 7.34 -6.34
C LEU A 43 -9.30 7.32 -7.64
N ASP A 44 -9.75 6.64 -8.71
CA ASP A 44 -8.95 6.48 -9.94
C ASP A 44 -8.59 7.80 -10.64
N ASN A 45 -9.41 8.86 -10.46
CA ASN A 45 -9.20 10.17 -11.07
C ASN A 45 -8.28 11.12 -10.25
N GLN A 46 -7.49 10.58 -9.32
CA GLN A 46 -6.55 11.39 -8.55
C GLN A 46 -5.26 11.69 -9.36
N PRO A 47 -4.47 12.71 -8.99
CA PRO A 47 -3.28 13.14 -9.73
C PRO A 47 -2.08 12.19 -9.52
N TRP A 48 -2.25 10.89 -9.82
CA TRP A 48 -1.24 9.87 -9.57
C TRP A 48 0.08 10.13 -10.30
N LYS A 49 0.01 10.67 -11.52
CA LYS A 49 1.21 10.99 -12.32
C LYS A 49 2.04 12.11 -11.71
N GLU A 50 1.37 13.12 -11.16
CA GLU A 50 2.02 14.23 -10.47
C GLU A 50 2.66 13.75 -9.17
N MET A 51 1.95 12.92 -8.40
CA MET A 51 2.47 12.30 -7.18
C MET A 51 3.65 11.37 -7.48
N TYR A 52 3.61 10.63 -8.59
CA TYR A 52 4.75 9.84 -9.06
C TYR A 52 5.97 10.70 -9.31
N LYS A 53 5.81 11.83 -10.03
CA LYS A 53 6.92 12.75 -10.33
C LYS A 53 7.55 13.34 -9.06
N GLU A 54 6.74 13.68 -8.06
CA GLU A 54 7.23 14.11 -6.74
C GLU A 54 8.09 13.03 -6.09
N ALA A 55 7.60 11.79 -6.04
CA ALA A 55 8.34 10.66 -5.47
C ALA A 55 9.61 10.31 -6.28
N GLU A 56 9.53 10.31 -7.61
CA GLU A 56 10.65 10.03 -8.51
C GLU A 56 11.77 11.09 -8.38
N ALA A 57 11.41 12.36 -8.21
CA ALA A 57 12.40 13.44 -8.00
C ALA A 57 13.23 13.26 -6.71
N LEU A 58 12.74 12.47 -5.77
CA LEU A 58 13.40 12.15 -4.51
C LEU A 58 14.02 10.74 -4.49
N ALA A 59 14.12 10.05 -5.63
CA ALA A 59 14.55 8.64 -5.69
C ALA A 59 15.93 8.39 -5.05
N ASP A 60 16.85 9.35 -5.11
CA ASP A 60 18.18 9.28 -4.49
C ASP A 60 18.16 9.46 -2.95
N LYS A 61 17.04 9.90 -2.38
CA LYS A 61 16.85 10.12 -0.94
C LYS A 61 16.23 8.92 -0.22
N PHE A 62 15.82 7.89 -0.94
CA PHE A 62 15.20 6.71 -0.32
C PHE A 62 16.23 5.92 0.49
N TYR A 63 15.87 5.59 1.71
CA TYR A 63 16.65 4.74 2.62
C TYR A 63 16.41 3.27 2.35
N VAL A 64 17.44 2.45 2.51
CA VAL A 64 17.31 0.98 2.42
C VAL A 64 16.30 0.48 3.46
N HIS A 65 15.39 -0.39 3.04
CA HIS A 65 14.31 -0.88 3.87
C HIS A 65 14.41 -2.40 4.08
N ARG A 66 14.66 -2.83 5.34
CA ARG A 66 14.64 -4.24 5.77
C ARG A 66 15.39 -5.19 4.82
N GLU A 67 16.71 -5.03 4.66
CA GLU A 67 17.56 -5.86 3.78
C GLU A 67 17.42 -7.37 3.98
N THR A 68 17.07 -7.81 5.19
CA THR A 68 16.89 -9.23 5.52
C THR A 68 15.70 -9.88 4.83
N TYR A 69 14.74 -9.10 4.35
CA TYR A 69 13.51 -9.59 3.71
C TYR A 69 13.50 -9.47 2.20
N GLY A 70 14.55 -8.93 1.58
CA GLY A 70 14.54 -8.73 0.15
C GLY A 70 15.78 -8.04 -0.40
N LYS A 71 15.69 -7.60 -1.64
CA LYS A 71 16.74 -6.87 -2.36
C LYS A 71 16.16 -5.66 -3.06
N GLY A 72 16.87 -4.53 -3.02
CA GLY A 72 16.48 -3.31 -3.74
C GLY A 72 15.22 -2.65 -3.20
N TRP A 73 14.83 -2.94 -1.97
CA TRP A 73 13.69 -2.36 -1.30
C TRP A 73 14.10 -1.13 -0.51
N ARG A 74 13.47 0.01 -0.80
CA ARG A 74 13.76 1.30 -0.18
C ARG A 74 12.47 2.00 0.26
N SER A 75 12.57 2.90 1.23
CA SER A 75 11.42 3.70 1.68
C SER A 75 11.81 5.14 1.95
N LEU A 76 10.84 6.04 1.83
CA LEU A 76 10.95 7.44 2.20
C LEU A 76 9.64 7.89 2.84
N THR A 77 9.69 8.39 4.07
CA THR A 77 8.51 8.66 4.89
C THR A 77 8.03 10.09 4.71
N LEU A 78 6.75 10.26 4.34
CA LEU A 78 6.08 11.56 4.27
C LEU A 78 5.49 11.97 5.63
N HIS A 79 4.90 11.01 6.36
CA HIS A 79 4.32 11.21 7.68
C HIS A 79 4.77 10.08 8.60
N GLY A 80 5.43 10.41 9.70
CA GLY A 80 6.05 9.45 10.62
C GLY A 80 6.83 10.14 11.72
N LEU A 81 7.79 9.47 12.36
CA LEU A 81 8.69 10.06 13.33
C LEU A 81 9.81 10.88 12.65
N ASN A 82 10.26 10.42 11.50
CA ASN A 82 11.26 11.05 10.64
C ASN A 82 11.18 10.43 9.22
N GLU A 83 12.00 10.92 8.29
CA GLU A 83 12.01 10.50 6.88
C GLU A 83 12.46 9.04 6.65
N ASP A 84 13.17 8.43 7.60
CA ASP A 84 13.64 7.05 7.52
C ASP A 84 12.82 6.06 8.38
N THR A 85 11.67 6.47 8.90
CA THR A 85 10.81 5.65 9.77
C THR A 85 10.40 4.34 9.11
N GLN A 86 11.04 3.24 9.45
CA GLN A 86 10.75 1.90 8.90
C GLN A 86 9.68 1.15 9.69
N SER A 87 9.78 1.12 11.02
CA SER A 87 8.85 0.46 11.92
C SER A 87 8.68 1.30 13.19
N LEU A 88 7.45 1.39 13.70
CA LEU A 88 7.20 2.05 14.99
C LEU A 88 7.81 1.28 16.16
N ASP A 89 7.95 -0.03 16.04
CA ASP A 89 8.55 -0.88 17.10
C ASP A 89 10.04 -0.59 17.31
N SER A 90 10.70 0.02 16.32
CA SER A 90 12.11 0.43 16.41
C SER A 90 12.33 1.67 17.28
N TYR A 91 11.26 2.35 17.71
CA TYR A 91 11.31 3.63 18.41
C TYR A 91 10.84 3.56 19.87
N GLY A 92 10.79 2.37 20.47
CA GLY A 92 10.41 2.17 21.87
C GLY A 92 8.90 1.98 22.07
N ASP A 93 8.31 2.66 23.08
CA ASP A 93 6.87 2.50 23.36
C ASP A 93 6.01 3.01 22.21
N ARG A 94 5.28 2.10 21.56
CA ARG A 94 4.42 2.38 20.41
C ARG A 94 3.36 3.47 20.70
N LYS A 95 2.81 3.50 21.92
CA LYS A 95 1.78 4.48 22.29
C LYS A 95 2.34 5.91 22.35
N GLU A 96 3.55 6.06 22.83
CA GLU A 96 4.23 7.36 22.89
C GLU A 96 4.74 7.77 21.49
N SER A 97 5.23 6.84 20.70
CA SER A 97 5.68 7.09 19.33
C SER A 97 4.56 7.60 18.43
N ILE A 98 3.34 7.03 18.54
CA ILE A 98 2.17 7.47 17.75
C ILE A 98 1.85 8.95 17.99
N LYS A 99 2.02 9.46 19.22
CA LYS A 99 1.75 10.86 19.56
C LYS A 99 2.76 11.85 18.95
N GLN A 100 3.89 11.35 18.45
CA GLN A 100 4.98 12.15 17.87
C GLN A 100 5.00 12.09 16.33
N LEU A 101 4.03 11.37 15.72
CA LEU A 101 3.96 11.30 14.27
C LEU A 101 3.53 12.64 13.68
N ASP A 102 4.29 13.11 12.71
CA ASP A 102 4.03 14.37 12.03
C ASP A 102 4.56 14.31 10.58
N TRP A 103 4.31 15.37 9.83
CA TRP A 103 4.87 15.53 8.50
C TRP A 103 6.38 15.68 8.56
N THR A 104 7.07 14.97 7.69
CA THR A 104 8.52 15.12 7.49
C THR A 104 8.78 16.19 6.42
N TRP A 105 10.03 16.58 6.21
CA TRP A 105 10.43 17.48 5.14
C TRP A 105 10.04 16.95 3.75
N VAL A 106 9.93 15.63 3.58
CA VAL A 106 9.52 14.97 2.33
C VAL A 106 8.14 15.44 1.88
N ALA A 107 7.23 15.66 2.82
CA ALA A 107 5.88 16.12 2.50
C ALA A 107 5.87 17.57 1.98
N ASP A 108 6.84 18.39 2.37
CA ASP A 108 6.97 19.77 1.87
C ASP A 108 7.51 19.79 0.43
N GLU A 109 8.33 18.81 0.06
CA GLU A 109 8.78 18.59 -1.33
C GLU A 109 7.72 17.89 -2.20
N CYS A 110 6.63 17.37 -1.60
CA CYS A 110 5.58 16.62 -2.27
C CYS A 110 4.18 17.27 -2.05
N PRO A 111 3.96 18.53 -2.51
CA PRO A 111 2.73 19.26 -2.20
C PRO A 111 1.45 18.63 -2.79
N VAL A 112 1.52 17.98 -3.95
CA VAL A 112 0.35 17.29 -4.55
C VAL A 112 -0.01 16.08 -3.72
N THR A 113 0.99 15.28 -3.32
CA THR A 113 0.79 14.12 -2.45
C THR A 113 0.28 14.54 -1.07
N LYS A 114 0.87 15.57 -0.46
CA LYS A 114 0.41 16.11 0.83
C LYS A 114 -1.04 16.57 0.74
N LYS A 115 -1.41 17.30 -0.33
CA LYS A 115 -2.79 17.74 -0.57
C LYS A 115 -3.77 16.57 -0.72
N PHE A 116 -3.41 15.53 -1.45
CA PHE A 116 -4.23 14.32 -1.54
C PHE A 116 -4.47 13.70 -0.17
N LEU A 117 -3.43 13.56 0.65
CA LEU A 117 -3.51 12.96 1.98
C LEU A 117 -4.34 13.78 2.98
N THR A 118 -4.33 15.12 2.86
CA THR A 118 -5.08 16.01 3.76
C THR A 118 -6.52 16.24 3.33
N ASP A 119 -6.76 16.41 2.03
CA ASP A 119 -8.04 16.88 1.53
C ASP A 119 -8.93 15.75 0.99
N VAL A 120 -8.31 14.72 0.40
CA VAL A 120 -9.02 13.65 -0.31
C VAL A 120 -9.06 12.36 0.49
N TRP A 121 -7.92 11.93 1.06
CA TRP A 121 -7.87 10.66 1.79
C TRP A 121 -8.81 10.68 3.00
N PRO A 122 -9.75 9.72 3.12
CA PRO A 122 -10.83 9.79 4.10
C PRO A 122 -10.44 9.24 5.48
N ALA A 123 -9.38 9.76 6.08
CA ALA A 123 -8.96 9.43 7.44
C ALA A 123 -8.85 10.69 8.32
N GLU A 124 -9.10 10.57 9.61
CA GLU A 124 -8.89 11.66 10.56
C GLU A 124 -7.43 11.77 10.96
N PHE A 125 -6.76 10.62 11.10
CA PHE A 125 -5.35 10.56 11.50
C PHE A 125 -4.56 9.73 10.53
N LEU A 126 -3.38 10.23 10.18
CA LEU A 126 -2.35 9.48 9.47
C LEU A 126 -1.37 8.94 10.51
N ASN A 127 -1.16 7.62 10.52
CA ASN A 127 -0.16 7.03 11.40
C ASN A 127 1.19 7.05 10.70
N ARG A 128 1.33 6.34 9.60
CA ARG A 128 2.56 6.30 8.83
C ARG A 128 2.25 6.28 7.34
N VAL A 129 2.81 7.24 6.61
CA VAL A 129 2.70 7.31 5.16
C VAL A 129 4.10 7.29 4.55
N ARG A 130 4.34 6.36 3.62
CA ARG A 130 5.65 6.17 3.01
C ARG A 130 5.54 5.93 1.53
N PHE A 131 6.46 6.50 0.79
CA PHE A 131 6.81 5.97 -0.52
C PHE A 131 7.66 4.70 -0.34
N MET A 132 7.40 3.70 -1.17
CA MET A 132 8.11 2.43 -1.21
C MET A 132 8.63 2.22 -2.62
N LEU A 133 9.95 2.24 -2.77
CA LEU A 133 10.63 2.01 -4.03
C LEU A 133 11.19 0.59 -4.07
N LEU A 134 10.94 -0.13 -5.17
CA LEU A 134 11.57 -1.41 -5.46
C LEU A 134 12.38 -1.26 -6.75
N GLU A 135 13.70 -1.43 -6.63
CA GLU A 135 14.65 -1.30 -7.74
C GLU A 135 14.39 -2.36 -8.84
N PRO A 136 14.85 -2.14 -10.09
CA PRO A 136 14.88 -3.18 -11.12
C PRO A 136 15.54 -4.47 -10.64
N GLY A 137 14.87 -5.61 -10.85
CA GLY A 137 15.30 -6.90 -10.33
C GLY A 137 15.18 -7.06 -8.81
N GLY A 138 14.62 -6.05 -8.12
CA GLY A 138 14.38 -6.08 -6.68
C GLY A 138 13.22 -6.99 -6.31
N TYR A 139 13.22 -7.45 -5.05
CA TYR A 139 12.17 -8.33 -4.54
C TYR A 139 12.01 -8.22 -3.02
N ILE A 140 10.84 -8.63 -2.56
CA ILE A 140 10.50 -8.82 -1.14
C ILE A 140 10.03 -10.27 -1.01
N LEU A 141 10.71 -11.04 -0.13
CA LEU A 141 10.40 -12.45 0.10
C LEU A 141 9.00 -12.64 0.72
N PRO A 142 8.42 -13.83 0.60
CA PRO A 142 7.14 -14.13 1.22
C PRO A 142 7.16 -13.86 2.73
N HIS A 143 6.25 -12.99 3.18
CA HIS A 143 6.08 -12.62 4.59
C HIS A 143 4.65 -12.17 4.87
N GLN A 144 4.30 -12.05 6.14
CA GLN A 144 3.08 -11.40 6.61
C GLN A 144 3.43 -10.30 7.62
N ASP A 145 2.68 -9.20 7.60
CA ASP A 145 2.93 -8.05 8.47
C ASP A 145 2.04 -8.03 9.73
N ARG A 146 1.03 -8.90 9.79
CA ARG A 146 0.09 -9.04 10.92
C ARG A 146 -0.23 -10.50 11.17
N SER A 147 -0.74 -10.80 12.38
CA SER A 147 -1.23 -12.14 12.70
C SER A 147 -2.55 -12.46 11.98
N ASP A 148 -2.85 -13.75 11.81
CA ASP A 148 -4.12 -14.20 11.24
C ASP A 148 -5.36 -13.77 12.05
N GLU A 149 -5.18 -13.43 13.31
CA GLU A 149 -6.26 -12.91 14.18
C GLU A 149 -6.67 -11.47 13.82
N GLU A 150 -5.84 -10.76 13.06
CA GLU A 150 -6.06 -9.38 12.63
C GLU A 150 -6.51 -9.28 11.16
N LYS A 151 -7.13 -10.32 10.62
CA LYS A 151 -7.62 -10.35 9.24
C LYS A 151 -8.59 -9.21 8.96
N ARG A 152 -8.18 -8.27 8.12
CA ARG A 152 -9.00 -7.16 7.64
C ARG A 152 -8.31 -6.34 6.57
N LEU A 153 -9.08 -5.70 5.72
CA LEU A 153 -8.61 -4.66 4.81
C LEU A 153 -8.29 -3.38 5.60
N SER A 154 -7.04 -3.09 5.87
CA SER A 154 -6.65 -2.06 6.85
C SER A 154 -5.49 -1.16 6.45
N VAL A 155 -4.78 -1.51 5.39
CA VAL A 155 -3.69 -0.71 4.85
C VAL A 155 -4.04 -0.32 3.43
N CYS A 156 -3.85 0.94 3.08
CA CYS A 156 -3.96 1.35 1.70
C CYS A 156 -2.59 1.29 1.02
N ASN A 157 -2.54 0.63 -0.14
CA ASN A 157 -1.39 0.58 -1.03
C ASN A 157 -1.79 1.21 -2.36
N ILE A 158 -1.12 2.30 -2.72
CA ILE A 158 -1.36 3.03 -3.95
C ILE A 158 -0.16 2.79 -4.88
N SER A 159 -0.40 2.25 -6.07
CA SER A 159 0.61 2.27 -7.11
C SER A 159 0.70 3.68 -7.68
N LEU A 160 1.86 4.32 -7.59
CA LEU A 160 2.12 5.55 -8.34
C LEU A 160 2.63 5.21 -9.74
N ASN A 161 3.42 4.14 -9.84
CA ASN A 161 3.69 3.38 -11.05
C ASN A 161 3.82 1.89 -10.71
N ASN A 162 3.44 1.03 -11.64
CA ASN A 162 3.62 -0.41 -11.53
C ASN A 162 4.05 -0.96 -12.91
N PRO A 163 5.34 -0.76 -13.29
CA PRO A 163 5.84 -1.16 -14.60
C PRO A 163 5.52 -2.61 -14.94
N GLU A 164 5.34 -2.91 -16.23
CA GLU A 164 5.11 -4.27 -16.70
C GLU A 164 6.21 -5.21 -16.19
N GLY A 165 5.82 -6.36 -15.65
CA GLY A 165 6.72 -7.31 -14.98
C GLY A 165 6.76 -7.15 -13.46
N CYS A 166 6.21 -6.07 -12.87
CA CYS A 166 6.06 -5.97 -11.42
C CYS A 166 4.88 -6.81 -10.93
N LYS A 167 5.09 -7.50 -9.82
CA LYS A 167 4.09 -8.39 -9.22
C LYS A 167 4.01 -8.16 -7.71
N PHE A 168 2.81 -8.09 -7.19
CA PHE A 168 2.49 -8.22 -5.77
C PHE A 168 1.52 -9.38 -5.65
N VAL A 169 1.94 -10.46 -4.99
CA VAL A 169 1.21 -11.73 -5.00
C VAL A 169 0.89 -12.16 -3.58
N PHE A 170 -0.38 -12.43 -3.31
CA PHE A 170 -0.84 -13.06 -2.07
C PHE A 170 -0.87 -14.58 -2.19
N LYS A 171 -0.41 -15.28 -1.16
CA LYS A 171 -0.50 -16.74 -1.07
C LYS A 171 -1.95 -17.19 -1.20
N ASP A 172 -2.17 -18.24 -1.99
CA ASP A 172 -3.47 -18.87 -2.24
C ASP A 172 -4.52 -17.99 -2.93
N HIS A 173 -4.34 -16.66 -2.95
CA HIS A 173 -5.28 -15.72 -3.56
C HIS A 173 -4.86 -15.25 -4.96
N GLY A 174 -3.62 -14.85 -5.15
CA GLY A 174 -3.12 -14.41 -6.45
C GLY A 174 -2.53 -13.02 -6.47
N ARG A 175 -2.37 -12.46 -7.68
CA ARG A 175 -1.72 -11.20 -7.94
C ARG A 175 -2.69 -10.01 -7.88
N VAL A 176 -2.31 -8.97 -7.13
CA VAL A 176 -3.03 -7.71 -7.08
C VAL A 176 -2.92 -7.00 -8.45
N PRO A 177 -4.05 -6.62 -9.06
CA PRO A 177 -4.06 -6.00 -10.38
C PRO A 177 -3.79 -4.49 -10.30
N PHE A 178 -2.58 -4.10 -9.88
CA PHE A 178 -2.18 -2.70 -9.87
C PHE A 178 -2.02 -2.15 -11.28
N ASP A 179 -2.54 -0.94 -11.50
CA ASP A 179 -2.37 -0.20 -12.75
C ASP A 179 -1.01 0.53 -12.78
N ASP A 180 -0.40 0.60 -13.96
CA ASP A 180 0.84 1.35 -14.17
C ASP A 180 0.66 2.87 -13.98
N ASN A 181 -0.53 3.39 -14.26
CA ASN A 181 -0.83 4.82 -14.18
C ASN A 181 -1.51 5.27 -12.88
N GLY A 182 -1.46 4.45 -11.86
CA GLY A 182 -2.02 4.74 -10.56
C GLY A 182 -3.30 3.97 -10.25
N SER A 183 -3.32 3.33 -9.10
CA SER A 183 -4.50 2.67 -8.54
C SER A 183 -4.35 2.51 -7.03
N ALA A 184 -5.45 2.58 -6.30
CA ALA A 184 -5.47 2.45 -4.85
C ALA A 184 -6.17 1.16 -4.43
N PHE A 185 -5.55 0.40 -3.53
CA PHE A 185 -6.11 -0.82 -2.97
C PHE A 185 -6.04 -0.83 -1.45
N LEU A 186 -7.13 -1.22 -0.80
CA LEU A 186 -7.07 -1.71 0.56
C LEU A 186 -6.52 -3.13 0.55
N MET A 187 -5.64 -3.44 1.50
CA MET A 187 -4.92 -4.70 1.57
C MET A 187 -5.13 -5.36 2.93
N ASP A 188 -5.35 -6.67 2.93
CA ASP A 188 -5.22 -7.50 4.13
C ASP A 188 -3.81 -8.08 4.22
N ILE A 189 -2.93 -7.36 4.91
CA ILE A 189 -1.52 -7.73 5.09
C ILE A 189 -1.28 -8.82 6.15
N SER A 190 -2.32 -9.43 6.70
CA SER A 190 -2.24 -10.68 7.46
C SER A 190 -2.05 -11.89 6.54
N ASN A 191 -2.41 -11.79 5.26
CA ASN A 191 -2.09 -12.82 4.28
C ASN A 191 -0.61 -12.75 3.90
N VAL A 192 0.03 -13.93 3.77
CA VAL A 192 1.40 -14.02 3.26
C VAL A 192 1.46 -13.43 1.86
N HIS A 193 2.42 -12.54 1.62
CA HIS A 193 2.59 -11.88 0.34
C HIS A 193 4.05 -11.67 -0.03
N ALA A 194 4.31 -11.59 -1.32
CA ALA A 194 5.62 -11.32 -1.88
C ALA A 194 5.54 -10.27 -2.99
N VAL A 195 6.65 -9.58 -3.25
CA VAL A 195 6.74 -8.57 -4.29
C VAL A 195 7.96 -8.82 -5.17
N TYR A 196 7.82 -8.62 -6.47
CA TYR A 196 8.92 -8.75 -7.43
C TYR A 196 8.82 -7.67 -8.50
N ASN A 197 9.93 -7.04 -8.81
CA ASN A 197 10.08 -6.11 -9.92
C ASN A 197 10.96 -6.73 -11.00
N ASN A 198 10.36 -7.36 -12.01
CA ASN A 198 11.04 -7.92 -13.18
C ASN A 198 11.08 -6.94 -14.35
N SER A 199 10.99 -5.64 -14.07
CA SER A 199 11.12 -4.60 -15.09
C SER A 199 12.52 -3.96 -15.06
N ASP A 200 12.77 -3.09 -16.01
CA ASP A 200 13.98 -2.25 -16.09
C ASP A 200 13.82 -0.88 -15.40
N LYS A 201 12.67 -0.64 -14.76
CA LYS A 201 12.31 0.63 -14.11
C LYS A 201 12.07 0.43 -12.62
N PRO A 202 12.35 1.44 -11.76
CA PRO A 202 11.91 1.41 -10.38
C PRO A 202 10.38 1.37 -10.29
N ARG A 203 9.86 0.58 -9.36
CA ARG A 203 8.46 0.58 -8.95
C ARG A 203 8.32 1.47 -7.72
N ILE A 204 7.42 2.46 -7.74
CA ILE A 204 7.16 3.35 -6.61
C ILE A 204 5.68 3.25 -6.23
N HIS A 205 5.43 2.85 -5.00
CA HIS A 205 4.10 2.80 -4.38
C HIS A 205 4.06 3.69 -3.15
N MET A 206 2.86 4.10 -2.74
CA MET A 206 2.63 4.78 -1.47
C MET A 206 1.81 3.88 -0.54
N ILE A 207 2.31 3.66 0.68
CA ILE A 207 1.61 2.89 1.72
C ILE A 207 1.08 3.86 2.77
N ILE A 208 -0.23 3.77 3.07
CA ILE A 208 -0.92 4.60 4.04
C ILE A 208 -1.42 3.73 5.19
N HIS A 209 -0.89 3.97 6.40
CA HIS A 209 -1.45 3.52 7.66
C HIS A 209 -2.22 4.68 8.30
N TYR A 210 -3.44 4.43 8.72
CA TYR A 210 -4.38 5.48 9.10
C TYR A 210 -5.39 5.02 10.16
N GLU A 211 -6.08 5.99 10.75
CA GLU A 211 -7.26 5.78 11.60
C GLU A 211 -8.41 6.65 11.10
N LEU A 212 -9.58 6.05 11.00
CA LEU A 212 -10.75 6.71 10.41
C LEU A 212 -11.33 7.80 11.31
N GLY A 213 -11.35 7.55 12.64
CA GLY A 213 -11.91 8.49 13.60
C GLY A 213 -13.30 8.97 13.19
N ARG A 214 -13.50 10.30 13.19
CA ARG A 214 -14.77 10.93 12.79
C ARG A 214 -15.05 10.85 11.28
N ARG A 215 -14.04 10.56 10.45
CA ARG A 215 -14.17 10.45 8.98
C ARG A 215 -14.63 9.08 8.49
N ILE A 216 -15.08 8.21 9.39
CA ILE A 216 -15.57 6.86 9.04
C ILE A 216 -16.69 6.89 7.98
N ARG A 217 -17.55 7.92 7.97
CA ARG A 217 -18.62 8.06 6.97
C ARG A 217 -18.09 8.38 5.59
N ASP A 218 -17.06 9.23 5.51
CA ASP A 218 -16.39 9.57 4.24
C ASP A 218 -15.72 8.33 3.66
N PHE A 219 -15.07 7.55 4.52
CA PHE A 219 -14.44 6.28 4.12
C PHE A 219 -15.48 5.27 3.61
N PHE A 220 -16.61 5.12 4.28
CA PHE A 220 -17.68 4.24 3.82
C PHE A 220 -18.32 4.72 2.51
N TYR A 221 -18.33 6.01 2.25
CA TYR A 221 -18.74 6.55 0.95
C TYR A 221 -17.75 6.12 -0.14
N VAL A 222 -16.44 6.31 0.05
CA VAL A 222 -15.40 5.85 -0.88
C VAL A 222 -15.50 4.34 -1.15
N LEU A 223 -15.70 3.54 -0.10
CA LEU A 223 -15.90 2.09 -0.25
C LEU A 223 -17.12 1.76 -1.09
N ARG A 224 -18.26 2.40 -0.82
CA ARG A 224 -19.52 2.15 -1.52
C ARG A 224 -19.41 2.47 -3.01
N GLU A 225 -18.92 3.66 -3.34
CA GLU A 225 -18.75 4.08 -4.73
C GLU A 225 -17.81 3.12 -5.48
N SER A 226 -16.69 2.75 -4.83
CA SER A 226 -15.76 1.76 -5.39
C SER A 226 -16.39 0.38 -5.56
N TYR A 227 -17.20 -0.07 -4.59
CA TYR A 227 -17.88 -1.36 -4.64
C TYR A 227 -18.79 -1.50 -5.86
N TYR A 228 -19.63 -0.51 -6.10
CA TYR A 228 -20.55 -0.54 -7.24
C TYR A 228 -19.82 -0.34 -8.58
N THR A 229 -18.76 0.45 -8.61
CA THR A 229 -17.91 0.61 -9.81
C THR A 229 -17.19 -0.70 -10.17
N ASN A 230 -16.65 -1.41 -9.17
CA ASN A 230 -15.90 -2.65 -9.41
C ASN A 230 -16.81 -3.83 -9.79
N ARG A 231 -18.07 -3.79 -9.37
CA ARG A 231 -19.07 -4.82 -9.67
C ARG A 231 -19.64 -4.72 -11.08
N GLY A 232 -19.74 -3.51 -11.63
CA GLY A 232 -20.40 -3.18 -12.91
C GLY A 232 -19.68 -3.56 -14.10
#